data_89cc73ce39981e4e82613ee783283667
#
_entry.id   89cc73ce39981e4e82613ee783283667
#
_cell.length_a   1.000
_cell.length_b   1.000
_cell.length_c   1.000
_cell.angle_alpha   90.00
_cell.angle_beta   90.00
_cell.angle_gamma   90.00
#
_symmetry.space_group_name_H-M   'P 1'
#
loop_
_entity.id
_entity.type
_entity.pdbx_description
1 polymer ?
#
loop_
_entity_poly.entity_id
_entity_poly.type
_entity_poly.pdbx_seq_one_letter_code
_entity_poly.pdbx_strand_id
1 'polypeptide(L)'
;MAAELPQIIGLVGPIRAGKTTVTKYLVEKYGYIAASNSDVLREILDGMGIPSNRENLGRLGNSIFKVLGNDIIAKYRLDNLHLGRIVVDGIRYPEEIKRFSEIASFKLLAVTADPNVRFDRTLRDRTELKDVGISREAFDDLVLSRSELDVPELVSRADDVIVNERGFESLKQRIDQTLKKWGFDS
;
A
#
# COMPACT_ATOMS: atom_id res chain seq x y z
N MET A 1 -26.03 16.66 1.20
CA MET A 1 -25.77 15.21 1.04
C MET A 1 -24.62 14.88 1.98
N ALA A 2 -24.76 13.90 2.86
CA ALA A 2 -23.64 13.45 3.68
C ALA A 2 -22.53 12.98 2.72
N ALA A 3 -21.32 13.48 2.93
CA ALA A 3 -20.19 13.04 2.11
C ALA A 3 -19.92 11.55 2.41
N GLU A 4 -19.89 10.75 1.38
CA GLU A 4 -19.60 9.31 1.53
C GLU A 4 -18.09 9.09 1.56
N LEU A 5 -17.66 8.13 2.37
CA LEU A 5 -16.27 7.63 2.35
C LEU A 5 -15.85 7.23 0.93
N PRO A 6 -14.61 7.48 0.52
CA PRO A 6 -14.11 6.99 -0.76
C PRO A 6 -14.36 5.49 -0.92
N GLN A 7 -14.81 5.08 -2.09
CA GLN A 7 -15.01 3.66 -2.39
C GLN A 7 -13.68 2.91 -2.42
N ILE A 8 -12.63 3.59 -2.92
CA ILE A 8 -11.29 3.03 -2.97
C ILE A 8 -10.32 4.04 -2.35
N ILE A 9 -9.54 3.58 -1.37
CA ILE A 9 -8.35 4.29 -0.89
C ILE A 9 -7.12 3.52 -1.33
N GLY A 10 -6.33 4.11 -2.22
CA GLY A 10 -5.02 3.59 -2.58
C GLY A 10 -3.96 4.09 -1.59
N LEU A 11 -3.10 3.21 -1.12
CA LEU A 11 -1.96 3.57 -0.27
C LEU A 11 -0.66 3.48 -1.05
N VAL A 12 0.10 4.56 -1.02
CA VAL A 12 1.44 4.64 -1.60
C VAL A 12 2.43 5.14 -0.55
N GLY A 13 3.69 4.82 -0.73
CA GLY A 13 4.76 5.27 0.16
C GLY A 13 5.85 4.20 0.32
N PRO A 14 7.03 4.62 0.77
CA PRO A 14 8.19 3.73 0.81
C PRO A 14 7.99 2.58 1.79
N ILE A 15 8.84 1.57 1.64
CA ILE A 15 8.88 0.42 2.54
C ILE A 15 9.02 0.89 4.00
N ARG A 16 8.30 0.25 4.94
CA ARG A 16 8.30 0.57 6.39
C ARG A 16 7.76 1.97 6.76
N ALA A 17 7.11 2.68 5.85
CA ALA A 17 6.44 3.94 6.18
C ALA A 17 5.21 3.78 7.11
N GLY A 18 4.60 2.58 7.17
CA GLY A 18 3.46 2.28 8.03
C GLY A 18 2.13 2.11 7.30
N LYS A 19 2.15 1.84 6.00
CA LYS A 19 0.94 1.60 5.18
C LYS A 19 0.04 0.51 5.76
N THR A 20 0.62 -0.62 6.16
CA THR A 20 -0.14 -1.73 6.77
C THR A 20 -0.85 -1.32 8.07
N THR A 21 -0.28 -0.40 8.85
CA THR A 21 -0.92 0.15 10.04
C THR A 21 -2.12 1.03 9.67
N VAL A 22 -1.98 1.84 8.61
CA VAL A 22 -3.10 2.62 8.05
C VAL A 22 -4.19 1.70 7.54
N THR A 23 -3.84 0.65 6.79
CA THR A 23 -4.79 -0.37 6.31
C THR A 23 -5.59 -0.96 7.46
N LYS A 24 -4.92 -1.45 8.50
CA LYS A 24 -5.59 -2.02 9.68
C LYS A 24 -6.57 -1.04 10.32
N TYR A 25 -6.17 0.21 10.51
CA TYR A 25 -7.03 1.22 11.10
C TYR A 25 -8.26 1.55 10.23
N LEU A 26 -8.09 1.63 8.90
CA LEU A 26 -9.21 1.84 7.98
C LEU A 26 -10.19 0.66 7.99
N VAL A 27 -9.68 -0.57 8.10
CA VAL A 27 -10.51 -1.77 8.23
C VAL A 27 -11.28 -1.77 9.56
N GLU A 28 -10.60 -1.57 10.67
CA GLU A 28 -11.16 -1.68 12.02
C GLU A 28 -12.18 -0.57 12.32
N LYS A 29 -11.88 0.67 11.94
CA LYS A 29 -12.71 1.82 12.30
C LYS A 29 -13.75 2.18 11.23
N TYR A 30 -13.39 2.05 9.96
CA TYR A 30 -14.20 2.55 8.84
C TYR A 30 -14.80 1.45 7.98
N GLY A 31 -14.55 0.17 8.31
CA GLY A 31 -15.16 -0.96 7.64
C GLY A 31 -14.65 -1.19 6.20
N TYR A 32 -13.44 -0.73 5.87
CA TYR A 32 -12.81 -1.06 4.60
C TYR A 32 -12.43 -2.54 4.54
N ILE A 33 -12.42 -3.09 3.34
CA ILE A 33 -11.85 -4.41 3.07
C ILE A 33 -10.41 -4.20 2.61
N ALA A 34 -9.46 -4.85 3.28
CA ALA A 34 -8.06 -4.79 2.88
C ALA A 34 -7.84 -5.54 1.56
N ALA A 35 -7.09 -4.92 0.66
CA ALA A 35 -6.62 -5.53 -0.57
C ALA A 35 -5.13 -5.19 -0.76
N SER A 36 -4.34 -6.14 -1.20
CA SER A 36 -2.93 -5.92 -1.50
C SER A 36 -2.60 -6.56 -2.85
N ASN A 37 -1.73 -5.91 -3.62
CA ASN A 37 -1.24 -6.51 -4.86
C ASN A 37 -0.50 -7.83 -4.58
N SER A 38 0.20 -7.91 -3.45
CA SER A 38 0.91 -9.12 -3.04
C SER A 38 -0.02 -10.30 -2.72
N ASP A 39 -1.29 -10.06 -2.36
CA ASP A 39 -2.20 -11.15 -2.03
C ASP A 39 -2.55 -11.97 -3.27
N VAL A 40 -2.80 -11.30 -4.41
CA VAL A 40 -3.04 -11.99 -5.69
C VAL A 40 -1.83 -12.85 -6.08
N LEU A 41 -0.62 -12.30 -5.90
CA LEU A 41 0.61 -13.05 -6.19
C LEU A 41 0.82 -14.22 -5.24
N ARG A 42 0.45 -14.08 -3.95
CA ARG A 42 0.50 -15.18 -2.97
C ARG A 42 -0.47 -16.29 -3.34
N GLU A 43 -1.71 -15.95 -3.65
CA GLU A 43 -2.71 -16.93 -4.08
C GLU A 43 -2.23 -17.77 -5.27
N ILE A 44 -1.57 -17.14 -6.25
CA ILE A 44 -1.00 -17.84 -7.41
C ILE A 44 0.14 -18.77 -6.99
N LEU A 45 1.09 -18.28 -6.17
CA LEU A 45 2.23 -19.10 -5.71
C LEU A 45 1.77 -20.26 -4.84
N ASP A 46 0.86 -19.99 -3.90
CA ASP A 46 0.32 -20.99 -2.97
C ASP A 46 -0.47 -22.08 -3.74
N GLY A 47 -1.26 -21.67 -4.77
CA GLY A 47 -1.95 -22.60 -5.65
C GLY A 47 -1.02 -23.51 -6.46
N MET A 48 0.24 -23.07 -6.68
CA MET A 48 1.29 -23.87 -7.34
C MET A 48 2.19 -24.63 -6.34
N GLY A 49 1.97 -24.51 -5.03
CA GLY A 49 2.82 -25.10 -4.00
C GLY A 49 4.21 -24.43 -3.89
N ILE A 50 4.35 -23.19 -4.35
CA ILE A 50 5.61 -22.44 -4.31
C ILE A 50 5.60 -21.49 -3.08
N PRO A 51 6.66 -21.47 -2.25
CA PRO A 51 6.72 -20.57 -1.10
C PRO A 51 6.55 -19.10 -1.49
N SER A 52 5.62 -18.38 -0.86
CA SER A 52 5.32 -16.96 -1.12
C SER A 52 6.30 -16.02 -0.39
N ASN A 53 7.61 -16.30 -0.48
CA ASN A 53 8.67 -15.44 0.01
C ASN A 53 8.90 -14.20 -0.88
N ARG A 54 9.70 -13.24 -0.41
CA ARG A 54 9.97 -11.97 -1.13
C ARG A 54 10.52 -12.20 -2.54
N GLU A 55 11.43 -13.15 -2.71
CA GLU A 55 12.06 -13.45 -3.99
C GLU A 55 11.03 -13.97 -5.00
N ASN A 56 10.25 -14.97 -4.63
CA ASN A 56 9.24 -15.58 -5.51
C ASN A 56 8.12 -14.59 -5.83
N LEU A 57 7.66 -13.79 -4.86
CA LEU A 57 6.70 -12.70 -5.10
C LEU A 57 7.25 -11.67 -6.08
N GLY A 58 8.51 -11.26 -5.93
CA GLY A 58 9.16 -10.30 -6.84
C GLY A 58 9.32 -10.86 -8.25
N ARG A 59 9.77 -12.10 -8.40
CA ARG A 59 9.92 -12.78 -9.69
C ARG A 59 8.60 -12.93 -10.41
N LEU A 60 7.56 -13.41 -9.70
CA LEU A 60 6.22 -13.58 -10.27
C LEU A 60 5.63 -12.23 -10.67
N GLY A 61 5.66 -11.23 -9.78
CA GLY A 61 5.16 -9.88 -10.05
C GLY A 61 5.83 -9.26 -11.26
N ASN A 62 7.17 -9.30 -11.34
CA ASN A 62 7.91 -8.79 -12.49
C ASN A 62 7.52 -9.49 -13.80
N SER A 63 7.27 -10.81 -13.76
CA SER A 63 6.86 -11.57 -14.94
C SER A 63 5.45 -11.20 -15.37
N ILE A 64 4.50 -11.15 -14.45
CA ILE A 64 3.11 -10.78 -14.70
C ILE A 64 3.04 -9.35 -15.25
N PHE A 65 3.68 -8.39 -14.60
CA PHE A 65 3.64 -6.99 -15.03
C PHE A 65 4.32 -6.77 -16.37
N LYS A 66 5.39 -7.49 -16.66
CA LYS A 66 6.07 -7.42 -17.97
C LYS A 66 5.19 -7.93 -19.11
N VAL A 67 4.37 -8.96 -18.88
CA VAL A 67 3.57 -9.62 -19.92
C VAL A 67 2.17 -9.02 -20.01
N LEU A 68 1.53 -8.71 -18.88
CA LEU A 68 0.12 -8.32 -18.81
C LEU A 68 -0.10 -6.83 -18.53
N GLY A 69 0.96 -6.07 -18.23
CA GLY A 69 0.90 -4.64 -17.90
C GLY A 69 0.90 -4.38 -16.38
N ASN A 70 1.37 -3.18 -16.01
CA ASN A 70 1.55 -2.78 -14.61
C ASN A 70 0.22 -2.59 -13.86
N ASP A 71 -0.89 -2.41 -14.58
CA ASP A 71 -2.23 -2.20 -14.02
C ASP A 71 -3.09 -3.47 -13.95
N ILE A 72 -2.56 -4.63 -14.31
CA ILE A 72 -3.37 -5.88 -14.40
C ILE A 72 -4.02 -6.25 -13.07
N ILE A 73 -3.31 -6.09 -11.94
CA ILE A 73 -3.87 -6.39 -10.63
C ILE A 73 -4.93 -5.35 -10.24
N ALA A 74 -4.71 -4.07 -10.55
CA ALA A 74 -5.72 -3.03 -10.35
C ALA A 74 -6.99 -3.32 -11.16
N LYS A 75 -6.85 -3.72 -12.42
CA LYS A 75 -7.97 -4.17 -13.26
C LYS A 75 -8.71 -5.34 -12.62
N TYR A 76 -7.99 -6.38 -12.22
CA TYR A 76 -8.58 -7.54 -11.52
C TYR A 76 -9.37 -7.12 -10.27
N ARG A 77 -8.85 -6.19 -9.48
CA ARG A 77 -9.53 -5.67 -8.28
C ARG A 77 -10.81 -4.93 -8.64
N LEU A 78 -10.81 -4.11 -9.69
CA LEU A 78 -12.01 -3.40 -10.15
C LEU A 78 -13.07 -4.35 -10.71
N ASP A 79 -12.67 -5.34 -11.50
CA ASP A 79 -13.57 -6.35 -12.05
C ASP A 79 -14.26 -7.18 -10.94
N ASN A 80 -13.64 -7.25 -9.75
CA ASN A 80 -14.12 -7.99 -8.58
C ASN A 80 -14.57 -7.07 -7.42
N LEU A 81 -14.80 -5.78 -7.67
CA LEU A 81 -15.22 -4.79 -6.66
C LEU A 81 -16.71 -4.91 -6.31
N HIS A 82 -17.17 -6.09 -5.93
CA HIS A 82 -18.59 -6.33 -5.58
C HIS A 82 -18.90 -6.16 -4.09
N LEU A 83 -17.86 -6.00 -3.25
CA LEU A 83 -17.98 -6.27 -1.82
C LEU A 83 -17.94 -5.01 -0.94
N GLY A 84 -17.96 -3.80 -1.51
CA GLY A 84 -17.95 -2.57 -0.72
C GLY A 84 -16.66 -1.76 -0.86
N ARG A 85 -16.33 -0.97 0.16
CA ARG A 85 -15.17 -0.09 0.15
C ARG A 85 -13.89 -0.89 0.36
N ILE A 86 -12.85 -0.62 -0.45
CA ILE A 86 -11.55 -1.28 -0.33
C ILE A 86 -10.43 -0.29 -0.04
N VAL A 87 -9.45 -0.74 0.75
CA VAL A 87 -8.15 -0.08 0.87
C VAL A 87 -7.10 -0.95 0.20
N VAL A 88 -6.43 -0.39 -0.82
CA VAL A 88 -5.41 -1.07 -1.62
C VAL A 88 -4.03 -0.70 -1.10
N ASP A 89 -3.38 -1.63 -0.39
CA ASP A 89 -2.00 -1.42 0.10
C ASP A 89 -0.98 -1.76 -0.99
N GLY A 90 -0.02 -0.86 -1.15
CA GLY A 90 1.15 -1.09 -1.97
C GLY A 90 0.97 -0.80 -3.46
N ILE A 91 0.29 0.28 -3.82
CA ILE A 91 0.34 0.82 -5.18
C ILE A 91 1.79 1.17 -5.52
N ARG A 92 2.26 0.74 -6.70
CA ARG A 92 3.67 0.82 -7.12
C ARG A 92 3.88 1.44 -8.49
N TYR A 93 2.83 1.53 -9.30
CA TYR A 93 2.92 1.99 -10.68
C TYR A 93 1.90 3.09 -11.00
N PRO A 94 2.27 4.09 -11.83
CA PRO A 94 1.34 5.14 -12.26
C PRO A 94 0.10 4.61 -12.98
N GLU A 95 0.25 3.49 -13.69
CA GLU A 95 -0.85 2.84 -14.41
C GLU A 95 -1.94 2.31 -13.47
N GLU A 96 -1.56 1.86 -12.26
CA GLU A 96 -2.53 1.45 -11.24
C GLU A 96 -3.37 2.64 -10.78
N ILE A 97 -2.73 3.80 -10.51
CA ILE A 97 -3.44 5.03 -10.13
C ILE A 97 -4.41 5.44 -11.24
N LYS A 98 -3.94 5.43 -12.50
CA LYS A 98 -4.79 5.74 -13.65
C LYS A 98 -6.01 4.84 -13.69
N ARG A 99 -5.81 3.53 -13.49
CA ARG A 99 -6.89 2.54 -13.49
C ARG A 99 -7.90 2.77 -12.36
N PHE A 100 -7.43 2.99 -11.13
CA PHE A 100 -8.32 3.27 -10.00
C PHE A 100 -9.03 4.62 -10.14
N SER A 101 -8.43 5.60 -10.80
CA SER A 101 -9.04 6.93 -11.06
C SER A 101 -10.24 6.87 -12.00
N GLU A 102 -10.49 5.75 -12.67
CA GLU A 102 -11.74 5.52 -13.41
C GLU A 102 -12.96 5.44 -12.46
N ILE A 103 -12.74 5.20 -11.17
CA ILE A 103 -13.75 5.25 -10.12
C ILE A 103 -13.78 6.66 -9.50
N ALA A 104 -14.91 7.35 -9.63
CA ALA A 104 -15.06 8.75 -9.20
C ALA A 104 -14.76 8.99 -7.71
N SER A 105 -14.91 7.98 -6.86
CA SER A 105 -14.66 8.05 -5.42
C SER A 105 -13.32 7.40 -5.01
N PHE A 106 -12.33 7.32 -5.91
CA PHE A 106 -10.96 6.94 -5.58
C PHE A 106 -10.21 8.09 -4.92
N LYS A 107 -9.43 7.76 -3.89
CA LYS A 107 -8.48 8.66 -3.25
C LYS A 107 -7.12 7.97 -3.06
N LEU A 108 -6.05 8.70 -3.36
CA LEU A 108 -4.68 8.24 -3.15
C LEU A 108 -4.10 8.87 -1.89
N LEU A 109 -3.77 8.05 -0.90
CA LEU A 109 -3.13 8.48 0.35
C LEU A 109 -1.66 8.06 0.37
N ALA A 110 -0.78 9.04 0.47
CA ALA A 110 0.64 8.76 0.70
C ALA A 110 0.94 8.66 2.19
N VAL A 111 1.75 7.66 2.54
CA VAL A 111 2.29 7.49 3.90
C VAL A 111 3.80 7.51 3.81
N THR A 112 4.44 8.48 4.48
CA THR A 112 5.89 8.65 4.45
C THR A 112 6.48 8.63 5.86
N ALA A 113 7.77 8.39 5.96
CA ALA A 113 8.55 8.55 7.17
C ALA A 113 10.03 8.72 6.79
N ASP A 114 10.80 9.36 7.66
CA ASP A 114 12.26 9.50 7.51
C ASP A 114 12.93 8.14 7.28
N PRO A 115 13.95 8.04 6.40
CA PRO A 115 14.65 6.79 6.12
C PRO A 115 15.22 6.10 7.35
N ASN A 116 15.70 6.84 8.35
CA ASN A 116 16.23 6.26 9.58
C ASN A 116 15.11 5.68 10.45
N VAL A 117 13.97 6.38 10.54
CA VAL A 117 12.78 5.87 11.24
C VAL A 117 12.27 4.57 10.59
N ARG A 118 12.31 4.48 9.27
CA ARG A 118 11.91 3.28 8.52
C ARG A 118 12.88 2.12 8.75
N PHE A 119 14.18 2.40 8.77
CA PHE A 119 15.20 1.41 9.10
C PHE A 119 15.06 0.90 10.54
N ASP A 120 14.92 1.80 11.53
CA ASP A 120 14.68 1.43 12.93
C ASP A 120 13.45 0.54 13.11
N ARG A 121 12.37 0.79 12.36
CA ARG A 121 11.19 -0.08 12.35
C ARG A 121 11.51 -1.47 11.83
N THR A 122 12.38 -1.58 10.85
CA THR A 122 12.82 -2.89 10.32
C THR A 122 13.56 -3.70 11.38
N LEU A 123 14.38 -3.03 12.20
CA LEU A 123 15.13 -3.69 13.27
C LEU A 123 14.23 -4.13 14.45
N ARG A 124 13.17 -3.37 14.75
CA ARG A 124 12.25 -3.64 15.88
C ARG A 124 11.18 -4.67 15.54
N ASP A 125 10.75 -4.70 14.30
CA ASP A 125 9.65 -5.57 13.85
C ASP A 125 10.17 -6.95 13.49
N ARG A 126 10.05 -7.86 14.47
CA ARG A 126 10.41 -9.28 14.32
C ARG A 126 9.27 -10.13 13.72
N THR A 127 8.11 -9.56 13.45
CA THR A 127 6.94 -10.30 12.98
C THR A 127 7.05 -10.66 11.49
N GLU A 128 7.77 -9.86 10.71
CA GLU A 128 8.09 -10.19 9.33
C GLU A 128 9.46 -10.87 9.26
N LEU A 129 9.48 -12.20 9.35
CA LEU A 129 10.69 -13.04 9.30
C LEU A 129 11.65 -12.72 8.13
N LYS A 130 11.11 -12.21 7.04
CA LYS A 130 11.87 -11.84 5.82
C LYS A 130 12.82 -10.66 5.97
N ASP A 131 12.67 -9.85 7.03
CA ASP A 131 13.49 -8.64 7.26
C ASP A 131 14.29 -8.72 8.57
N VAL A 132 14.29 -9.86 9.26
CA VAL A 132 15.01 -10.03 10.53
C VAL A 132 16.53 -9.96 10.28
N GLY A 133 17.21 -9.03 10.96
CA GLY A 133 18.67 -8.90 10.90
C GLY A 133 19.22 -8.25 9.64
N ILE A 134 18.38 -7.55 8.86
CA ILE A 134 18.83 -6.85 7.66
C ILE A 134 19.86 -5.76 8.00
N SER A 135 20.97 -5.70 7.28
CA SER A 135 21.95 -4.62 7.40
C SER A 135 21.41 -3.31 6.82
N ARG A 136 22.05 -2.19 7.15
CA ARG A 136 21.69 -0.89 6.58
C ARG A 136 21.85 -0.89 5.07
N GLU A 137 22.94 -1.43 4.56
CA GLU A 137 23.20 -1.52 3.11
C GLU A 137 22.08 -2.34 2.41
N ALA A 138 21.74 -3.50 2.96
CA ALA A 138 20.67 -4.32 2.39
C ALA A 138 19.30 -3.64 2.46
N PHE A 139 19.03 -2.80 3.47
CA PHE A 139 17.83 -1.98 3.52
C PHE A 139 17.84 -0.88 2.45
N ASP A 140 18.98 -0.21 2.25
CA ASP A 140 19.13 0.83 1.24
C ASP A 140 19.00 0.23 -0.17
N ASP A 141 19.53 -0.98 -0.42
CA ASP A 141 19.30 -1.73 -1.67
C ASP A 141 17.82 -2.06 -1.90
N LEU A 142 17.06 -2.38 -0.84
CA LEU A 142 15.61 -2.59 -0.96
C LEU A 142 14.87 -1.31 -1.38
N VAL A 143 15.32 -0.15 -0.90
CA VAL A 143 14.75 1.16 -1.28
C VAL A 143 15.01 1.47 -2.75
N LEU A 144 16.09 0.94 -3.32
CA LEU A 144 16.44 1.07 -4.74
C LEU A 144 15.83 -0.03 -5.62
N SER A 145 15.08 -0.96 -5.04
CA SER A 145 14.44 -2.02 -5.81
C SER A 145 13.40 -1.47 -6.80
N ARG A 146 13.16 -2.21 -7.91
CA ARG A 146 12.22 -1.79 -8.96
C ARG A 146 10.84 -1.38 -8.42
N SER A 147 10.34 -2.08 -7.40
CA SER A 147 9.04 -1.80 -6.79
C SER A 147 8.99 -0.52 -5.95
N GLU A 148 10.13 0.13 -5.70
CA GLU A 148 10.23 1.38 -4.93
C GLU A 148 10.62 2.58 -5.82
N LEU A 149 11.06 2.36 -7.07
CA LEU A 149 11.58 3.42 -7.93
C LEU A 149 10.56 4.51 -8.24
N ASP A 150 9.31 4.12 -8.50
CA ASP A 150 8.24 5.06 -8.86
C ASP A 150 7.56 5.69 -7.62
N VAL A 151 7.85 5.20 -6.41
CA VAL A 151 7.19 5.65 -5.18
C VAL A 151 7.32 7.15 -4.93
N PRO A 152 8.47 7.83 -5.13
CA PRO A 152 8.56 9.28 -4.95
C PRO A 152 7.61 10.05 -5.88
N GLU A 153 7.48 9.63 -7.14
CA GLU A 153 6.56 10.24 -8.09
C GLU A 153 5.10 9.99 -7.66
N LEU A 154 4.77 8.77 -7.26
CA LEU A 154 3.41 8.43 -6.80
C LEU A 154 3.02 9.21 -5.54
N VAL A 155 3.96 9.42 -4.61
CA VAL A 155 3.74 10.26 -3.42
C VAL A 155 3.39 11.70 -3.83
N SER A 156 4.04 12.24 -4.84
CA SER A 156 3.75 13.61 -5.33
C SER A 156 2.36 13.75 -5.96
N ARG A 157 1.75 12.65 -6.40
CA ARG A 157 0.41 12.60 -6.99
C ARG A 157 -0.71 12.34 -5.97
N ALA A 158 -0.37 12.11 -4.71
CA ALA A 158 -1.35 11.76 -3.69
C ALA A 158 -2.32 12.91 -3.38
N ASP A 159 -3.59 12.58 -3.12
CA ASP A 159 -4.60 13.54 -2.67
C ASP A 159 -4.28 14.09 -1.26
N ASP A 160 -3.59 13.32 -0.43
CA ASP A 160 -3.07 13.76 0.86
C ASP A 160 -1.82 12.94 1.26
N VAL A 161 -1.01 13.52 2.17
CA VAL A 161 0.25 12.91 2.63
C VAL A 161 0.29 12.88 4.15
N ILE A 162 0.49 11.69 4.72
CA ILE A 162 0.71 11.51 6.16
C ILE A 162 2.18 11.21 6.42
N VAL A 163 2.85 12.11 7.15
CA VAL A 163 4.20 11.87 7.69
C VAL A 163 4.06 11.12 9.02
N ASN A 164 4.44 9.84 9.02
CA ASN A 164 4.25 8.92 10.15
C ASN A 164 5.53 8.77 10.97
N GLU A 165 5.79 9.71 11.88
CA GLU A 165 6.99 9.73 12.74
C GLU A 165 6.68 9.86 14.23
N ARG A 166 5.41 10.13 14.60
CA ARG A 166 5.02 10.49 15.97
C ARG A 166 4.26 9.41 16.73
N GLY A 167 4.32 8.15 16.26
CA GLY A 167 3.65 7.02 16.91
C GLY A 167 2.20 6.81 16.49
N PHE A 168 1.62 5.72 17.03
CA PHE A 168 0.36 5.17 16.53
C PHE A 168 -0.86 6.09 16.72
N GLU A 169 -0.98 6.74 17.89
CA GLU A 169 -2.13 7.62 18.15
C GLU A 169 -2.10 8.87 17.25
N SER A 170 -0.92 9.44 17.01
CA SER A 170 -0.78 10.55 16.08
C SER A 170 -1.13 10.13 14.64
N LEU A 171 -0.77 8.91 14.25
CA LEU A 171 -1.13 8.36 12.94
C LEU A 171 -2.65 8.24 12.77
N LYS A 172 -3.36 7.68 13.76
CA LYS A 172 -4.83 7.60 13.77
C LYS A 172 -5.49 8.96 13.59
N GLN A 173 -5.06 9.95 14.39
CA GLN A 173 -5.59 11.32 14.31
C GLN A 173 -5.40 11.91 12.92
N ARG A 174 -4.26 11.68 12.28
CA ARG A 174 -3.99 12.17 10.92
C ARG A 174 -4.86 11.47 9.89
N ILE A 175 -5.10 10.16 10.01
CA ILE A 175 -6.02 9.45 9.13
C ILE A 175 -7.43 10.03 9.25
N ASP A 176 -7.91 10.23 10.48
CA ASP A 176 -9.24 10.81 10.74
C ASP A 176 -9.35 12.22 10.13
N GLN A 177 -8.33 13.06 10.29
CA GLN A 177 -8.25 14.40 9.70
C GLN A 177 -8.27 14.35 8.16
N THR A 178 -7.55 13.41 7.55
CA THR A 178 -7.54 13.22 6.11
C THR A 178 -8.92 12.83 5.58
N LEU A 179 -9.59 11.87 6.23
CA LEU A 179 -10.94 11.48 5.83
C LEU A 179 -11.94 12.63 5.99
N LYS A 180 -11.81 13.40 7.07
CA LYS A 180 -12.61 14.61 7.29
C LYS A 180 -12.40 15.67 6.21
N LYS A 181 -11.14 15.90 5.82
CA LYS A 181 -10.76 16.78 4.70
C LYS A 181 -11.38 16.32 3.38
N TRP A 182 -11.54 15.01 3.18
CA TRP A 182 -12.22 14.44 2.01
C TRP A 182 -13.75 14.48 2.10
N GLY A 183 -14.28 15.08 3.16
CA GLY A 183 -15.69 15.35 3.37
C GLY A 183 -16.42 14.31 4.21
N PHE A 184 -15.71 13.39 4.84
CA PHE A 184 -16.32 12.46 5.79
C PHE A 184 -16.39 13.09 7.19
N ASP A 185 -17.57 13.51 7.60
CA ASP A 185 -17.90 13.86 8.99
C ASP A 185 -18.45 12.63 9.72
N SER A 186 -17.68 12.15 10.72
CA SER A 186 -18.05 11.03 11.61
C SER A 186 -19.09 11.44 12.63
#